data_471347010bf5e68ef98075c7dbf8400f
#
_entry.id   471347010bf5e68ef98075c7dbf8400f
#
_cell.length_a   1.000
_cell.length_b   1.000
_cell.length_c   1.000
_cell.angle_alpha   90.00
_cell.angle_beta   90.00
_cell.angle_gamma   90.00
#
_symmetry.space_group_name_H-M   'P 1'
#
loop_
_entity.id
_entity.type
_entity.pdbx_description
1 polymer ?
#
loop_
_entity_poly.entity_id
_entity_poly.type
_entity_poly.pdbx_seq_one_letter_code
_entity_poly.pdbx_strand_id
1 'polypeptide(L)'
;SSAASDVYKRQQDTLTLEDCLKIGIENNLSLQSKRKEIQKGKYGISENRAKLLPQINGFANYNDNIDPPVSVTDGSAYGNPYNVTQTLQYNANFGLQLQIPLYNQTLYTTLSIAKTMDEMNRLSYEKAREDLILQISQMYYLGQVTAEQIILIKANITRLEELRDITQAFYDNGMAMEVDVKRVNINLENLKVQHDNAQAMMEQQLNLLKYIIDYPAEENIALVPVNTEMITPAALTGLSETLYELQLLQSQKQLAEQQKTIVSNGYIPSLSLTGSWMFSAYTDKAYHWFHSGPTNHWYRSYGVGLSLRIPIFDGLDKRYKMRKATIDIENIKLAQENTRKNLQTQYLNAVSYTHLRAHETC
;
A
#
# COMPACT_ATOMS: atom_id res chain seq x y z
N SER A 1 18.89 -11.31 -52.96
CA SER A 1 19.57 -10.98 -51.68
C SER A 1 19.44 -9.50 -51.33
N SER A 2 18.24 -8.95 -51.55
CA SER A 2 17.90 -7.54 -51.30
C SER A 2 16.65 -7.35 -50.39
N ALA A 3 16.18 -8.40 -49.78
CA ALA A 3 14.93 -8.36 -49.01
C ALA A 3 15.14 -8.47 -47.47
N ALA A 4 16.41 -8.38 -47.01
CA ALA A 4 16.74 -8.54 -45.56
C ALA A 4 17.18 -7.24 -44.88
N SER A 5 17.21 -6.10 -45.58
CA SER A 5 17.63 -4.80 -44.96
C SER A 5 16.49 -3.83 -44.65
N ASP A 6 15.24 -4.18 -44.92
CA ASP A 6 14.07 -3.32 -44.70
C ASP A 6 13.26 -3.65 -43.42
N VAL A 7 13.75 -4.53 -42.54
CA VAL A 7 12.96 -5.03 -41.41
C VAL A 7 13.09 -4.19 -40.15
N TYR A 8 13.97 -3.21 -40.02
CA TYR A 8 14.15 -2.43 -38.77
C TYR A 8 14.32 -0.92 -38.98
N LYS A 9 13.44 -0.28 -39.71
CA LYS A 9 13.04 1.10 -39.31
C LYS A 9 11.97 0.92 -38.22
N ARG A 10 12.39 0.67 -37.00
CA ARG A 10 11.49 0.83 -35.86
C ARG A 10 11.00 2.27 -35.88
N GLN A 11 9.70 2.43 -36.17
CA GLN A 11 9.03 3.71 -36.14
C GLN A 11 9.21 4.26 -34.72
N GLN A 12 9.88 5.39 -34.59
CA GLN A 12 10.09 6.04 -33.30
C GLN A 12 8.75 6.65 -32.92
N ASP A 13 8.06 6.07 -31.92
CA ASP A 13 6.78 6.60 -31.48
C ASP A 13 7.01 7.93 -30.77
N THR A 14 6.45 8.99 -31.35
CA THR A 14 6.49 10.32 -30.74
C THR A 14 5.37 10.43 -29.73
N LEU A 15 5.72 10.46 -28.43
CA LEU A 15 4.75 10.52 -27.35
C LEU A 15 4.54 11.97 -26.89
N THR A 16 3.27 12.34 -26.73
CA THR A 16 2.88 13.58 -26.04
C THR A 16 2.85 13.34 -24.53
N LEU A 17 2.82 14.42 -23.73
CA LEU A 17 2.62 14.30 -22.28
C LEU A 17 1.30 13.57 -21.96
N GLU A 18 0.22 13.87 -22.70
CA GLU A 18 -1.08 13.21 -22.50
C GLU A 18 -1.00 11.71 -22.76
N ASP A 19 -0.29 11.28 -23.80
CA ASP A 19 -0.08 9.86 -24.09
C ASP A 19 0.68 9.17 -22.94
N CYS A 20 1.77 9.79 -22.47
CA CYS A 20 2.55 9.28 -21.36
C CYS A 20 1.71 9.17 -20.07
N LEU A 21 0.88 10.17 -19.76
CA LEU A 21 -0.01 10.14 -18.62
C LEU A 21 -1.08 9.06 -18.73
N LYS A 22 -1.69 8.91 -19.91
CA LYS A 22 -2.70 7.88 -20.14
C LYS A 22 -2.12 6.48 -19.99
N ILE A 23 -1.00 6.20 -20.68
CA ILE A 23 -0.31 4.92 -20.60
C ILE A 23 0.10 4.62 -19.16
N GLY A 24 0.72 5.58 -18.46
CA GLY A 24 1.18 5.40 -17.10
C GLY A 24 0.04 5.15 -16.11
N ILE A 25 -1.08 5.85 -16.20
CA ILE A 25 -2.24 5.65 -15.31
C ILE A 25 -2.90 4.27 -15.56
N GLU A 26 -2.90 3.78 -16.81
CA GLU A 26 -3.47 2.48 -17.14
C GLU A 26 -2.55 1.32 -16.77
N ASN A 27 -1.24 1.44 -17.02
CA ASN A 27 -0.31 0.31 -17.00
C ASN A 27 0.58 0.27 -15.75
N ASN A 28 0.84 1.40 -15.06
CA ASN A 28 1.77 1.41 -13.94
C ASN A 28 1.42 0.38 -12.87
N LEU A 29 2.33 -0.55 -12.62
CA LEU A 29 2.14 -1.70 -11.73
C LEU A 29 1.91 -1.28 -10.27
N SER A 30 2.54 -0.19 -9.81
CA SER A 30 2.33 0.33 -8.47
C SER A 30 0.90 0.84 -8.28
N LEU A 31 0.38 1.56 -9.27
CA LEU A 31 -0.99 2.07 -9.25
C LEU A 31 -2.02 0.94 -9.37
N GLN A 32 -1.74 -0.09 -10.17
CA GLN A 32 -2.56 -1.30 -10.23
C GLN A 32 -2.57 -2.03 -8.89
N SER A 33 -1.43 -2.13 -8.19
CA SER A 33 -1.35 -2.70 -6.84
C SER A 33 -2.25 -1.93 -5.86
N LYS A 34 -2.22 -0.58 -5.88
CA LYS A 34 -3.12 0.25 -5.06
C LYS A 34 -4.60 0.02 -5.39
N ARG A 35 -4.94 -0.18 -6.66
CA ARG A 35 -6.31 -0.55 -7.09
C ARG A 35 -6.73 -1.91 -6.51
N LYS A 36 -5.81 -2.88 -6.41
CA LYS A 36 -6.08 -4.17 -5.77
C LYS A 36 -6.27 -4.03 -4.25
N GLU A 37 -5.55 -3.12 -3.58
CA GLU A 37 -5.77 -2.84 -2.16
C GLU A 37 -7.17 -2.28 -1.88
N ILE A 38 -7.76 -1.49 -2.80
CA ILE A 38 -9.18 -1.07 -2.68
C ILE A 38 -10.10 -2.30 -2.75
N GLN A 39 -9.86 -3.25 -3.67
CA GLN A 39 -10.66 -4.48 -3.74
C GLN A 39 -10.54 -5.30 -2.45
N LYS A 40 -9.34 -5.43 -1.92
CA LYS A 40 -9.05 -6.10 -0.65
C LYS A 40 -9.75 -5.41 0.53
N GLY A 41 -9.80 -4.07 0.56
CA GLY A 41 -10.56 -3.29 1.56
C GLY A 41 -12.05 -3.66 1.58
N LYS A 42 -12.68 -3.79 0.41
CA LYS A 42 -14.09 -4.23 0.30
C LYS A 42 -14.30 -5.64 0.86
N TYR A 43 -13.39 -6.57 0.59
CA TYR A 43 -13.45 -7.91 1.18
C TYR A 43 -13.21 -7.87 2.69
N GLY A 44 -12.33 -6.98 3.17
CA GLY A 44 -12.12 -6.75 4.60
C GLY A 44 -13.38 -6.27 5.33
N ILE A 45 -14.19 -5.40 4.71
CA ILE A 45 -15.51 -5.02 5.23
C ILE A 45 -16.44 -6.24 5.30
N SER A 46 -16.49 -7.05 4.23
CA SER A 46 -17.33 -8.24 4.16
C SER A 46 -16.91 -9.30 5.18
N GLU A 47 -15.60 -9.52 5.36
CA GLU A 47 -15.02 -10.39 6.38
C GLU A 47 -15.45 -9.98 7.80
N ASN A 48 -15.31 -8.67 8.13
CA ASN A 48 -15.70 -8.19 9.45
C ASN A 48 -17.23 -8.21 9.66
N ARG A 49 -18.02 -8.06 8.59
CA ARG A 49 -19.48 -8.27 8.64
C ARG A 49 -19.81 -9.73 8.88
N ALA A 50 -19.07 -10.66 8.29
CA ALA A 50 -19.29 -12.10 8.48
C ALA A 50 -19.06 -12.54 9.94
N LYS A 51 -18.23 -11.85 10.70
CA LYS A 51 -18.05 -12.10 12.16
C LYS A 51 -19.29 -11.82 12.99
N LEU A 52 -20.27 -11.08 12.46
CA LEU A 52 -21.57 -10.84 13.08
C LEU A 52 -22.62 -11.93 12.74
N LEU A 53 -22.31 -12.81 11.80
CA LEU A 53 -23.20 -13.89 11.37
C LEU A 53 -23.01 -15.13 12.25
N PRO A 54 -23.98 -16.07 12.26
CA PRO A 54 -23.86 -17.35 12.91
C PRO A 54 -22.62 -18.12 12.44
N GLN A 55 -21.84 -18.62 13.35
CA GLN A 55 -20.69 -19.49 13.08
C GLN A 55 -21.01 -20.91 13.50
N ILE A 56 -20.83 -21.89 12.61
CA ILE A 56 -21.01 -23.30 12.87
C ILE A 56 -19.67 -23.99 12.68
N ASN A 57 -19.19 -24.62 13.74
CA ASN A 57 -17.95 -25.38 13.73
C ASN A 57 -18.21 -26.86 14.02
N GLY A 58 -17.61 -27.73 13.23
CA GLY A 58 -17.54 -29.15 13.55
C GLY A 58 -16.30 -29.42 14.41
N PHE A 59 -16.43 -30.31 15.37
CA PHE A 59 -15.33 -30.75 16.20
C PHE A 59 -15.38 -32.29 16.40
N ALA A 60 -14.20 -32.86 16.61
CA ALA A 60 -14.04 -34.23 17.01
C ALA A 60 -12.85 -34.31 17.96
N ASN A 61 -13.08 -34.90 19.14
CA ASN A 61 -12.04 -35.07 20.14
C ASN A 61 -12.00 -36.54 20.56
N TYR A 62 -10.83 -37.07 20.80
CA TYR A 62 -10.54 -38.33 21.41
C TYR A 62 -9.57 -38.08 22.57
N ASN A 63 -9.92 -38.60 23.74
CA ASN A 63 -9.10 -38.49 24.92
C ASN A 63 -8.87 -39.90 25.52
N ASP A 64 -7.62 -40.17 25.86
CA ASP A 64 -7.18 -41.25 26.71
C ASP A 64 -6.86 -40.67 28.09
N ASN A 65 -7.70 -40.97 29.07
CA ASN A 65 -7.48 -40.52 30.44
C ASN A 65 -6.66 -41.60 31.16
N ILE A 66 -5.36 -41.46 31.17
CA ILE A 66 -4.41 -42.40 31.82
C ILE A 66 -4.80 -42.63 33.28
N ASP A 67 -5.25 -41.57 33.97
CA ASP A 67 -5.86 -41.62 35.28
C ASP A 67 -7.26 -40.98 35.20
N PRO A 68 -8.34 -41.76 35.02
CA PRO A 68 -9.67 -41.22 34.78
C PRO A 68 -10.18 -40.42 35.99
N PRO A 69 -10.75 -39.22 35.77
CA PRO A 69 -11.27 -38.41 36.84
C PRO A 69 -12.43 -39.08 37.58
N VAL A 70 -12.42 -38.90 38.87
CA VAL A 70 -13.47 -39.40 39.77
C VAL A 70 -14.53 -38.33 39.96
N SER A 71 -15.81 -38.71 39.79
CA SER A 71 -16.96 -37.87 40.11
C SER A 71 -17.57 -38.31 41.41
N VAL A 72 -17.70 -37.39 42.33
CA VAL A 72 -18.35 -37.60 43.63
C VAL A 72 -19.71 -36.90 43.62
N THR A 73 -20.78 -37.69 43.77
CA THR A 73 -22.16 -37.18 43.81
C THR A 73 -22.84 -37.55 45.12
N ASP A 74 -23.94 -36.86 45.45
CA ASP A 74 -24.77 -37.23 46.61
C ASP A 74 -25.29 -38.66 46.46
N GLY A 75 -24.95 -39.49 47.41
CA GLY A 75 -25.36 -40.91 47.47
C GLY A 75 -26.55 -41.17 48.36
N SER A 76 -27.19 -40.15 48.92
CA SER A 76 -28.27 -40.31 49.90
C SER A 76 -29.46 -41.14 49.38
N ALA A 77 -29.73 -41.07 48.07
CA ALA A 77 -30.75 -41.91 47.40
C ALA A 77 -30.43 -43.40 47.42
N TYR A 78 -29.19 -43.79 47.68
CA TYR A 78 -28.71 -45.18 47.73
C TYR A 78 -28.25 -45.59 49.16
N GLY A 79 -28.59 -44.77 50.16
CA GLY A 79 -28.24 -45.06 51.57
C GLY A 79 -26.80 -44.78 51.93
N ASN A 80 -26.01 -44.14 51.06
CA ASN A 80 -24.62 -43.75 51.30
C ASN A 80 -24.48 -42.19 51.27
N PRO A 81 -23.60 -41.59 52.07
CA PRO A 81 -23.45 -40.16 52.02
C PRO A 81 -22.85 -39.65 50.68
N TYR A 82 -22.07 -40.47 50.01
CA TYR A 82 -21.46 -40.14 48.71
C TYR A 82 -21.53 -41.32 47.76
N ASN A 83 -21.79 -41.05 46.47
CA ASN A 83 -21.63 -41.97 45.39
C ASN A 83 -20.39 -41.58 44.57
N VAL A 84 -19.39 -42.47 44.55
CA VAL A 84 -18.12 -42.24 43.84
C VAL A 84 -18.15 -43.04 42.54
N THR A 85 -18.11 -42.36 41.41
CA THR A 85 -18.03 -42.97 40.09
C THR A 85 -16.77 -42.53 39.38
N GLN A 86 -16.08 -43.45 38.76
CA GLN A 86 -14.93 -43.15 37.91
C GLN A 86 -15.38 -43.15 36.44
N THR A 87 -14.94 -42.17 35.65
CA THR A 87 -15.20 -42.17 34.23
C THR A 87 -14.38 -43.24 33.53
N LEU A 88 -14.84 -43.71 32.36
CA LEU A 88 -14.08 -44.69 31.58
C LEU A 88 -12.80 -44.01 30.99
N GLN A 89 -11.77 -44.85 30.81
CA GLN A 89 -10.45 -44.38 30.36
C GLN A 89 -10.52 -43.62 29.03
N TYR A 90 -11.21 -44.16 28.05
CA TYR A 90 -11.29 -43.61 26.73
C TYR A 90 -12.62 -42.88 26.53
N ASN A 91 -12.56 -41.63 26.03
CA ASN A 91 -13.76 -40.96 25.57
C ASN A 91 -13.54 -40.34 24.17
N ALA A 92 -14.55 -40.39 23.37
CA ALA A 92 -14.62 -39.75 22.06
C ALA A 92 -15.88 -38.91 21.99
N ASN A 93 -15.74 -37.70 21.46
CA ASN A 93 -16.89 -36.87 21.16
C ASN A 93 -16.71 -36.16 19.83
N PHE A 94 -17.78 -36.02 19.10
CA PHE A 94 -17.84 -35.23 17.88
C PHE A 94 -19.20 -34.55 17.78
N GLY A 95 -19.23 -33.44 17.06
CA GLY A 95 -20.46 -32.68 16.92
C GLY A 95 -20.33 -31.37 16.19
N LEU A 96 -21.38 -30.58 16.32
CA LEU A 96 -21.49 -29.25 15.78
C LEU A 96 -21.69 -28.26 16.93
N GLN A 97 -20.99 -27.13 16.84
CA GLN A 97 -21.14 -26.00 17.75
C GLN A 97 -21.57 -24.77 16.97
N LEU A 98 -22.68 -24.16 17.34
CA LEU A 98 -23.19 -22.91 16.82
C LEU A 98 -22.84 -21.79 17.81
N GLN A 99 -22.34 -20.66 17.28
CA GLN A 99 -22.13 -19.42 18.05
C GLN A 99 -22.66 -18.24 17.26
N ILE A 100 -23.53 -17.44 17.88
CA ILE A 100 -24.11 -16.23 17.30
C ILE A 100 -23.84 -15.07 18.26
N PRO A 101 -23.04 -14.04 17.88
CA PRO A 101 -22.90 -12.85 18.68
C PRO A 101 -24.19 -12.02 18.58
N LEU A 102 -24.97 -11.93 19.66
CA LEU A 102 -26.18 -11.13 19.72
C LEU A 102 -25.87 -9.65 19.99
N TYR A 103 -24.89 -9.40 20.86
CA TYR A 103 -24.36 -8.07 21.15
C TYR A 103 -22.88 -8.11 21.45
N ASN A 104 -22.09 -7.40 20.67
CA ASN A 104 -20.67 -7.22 20.92
C ASN A 104 -20.19 -5.89 20.31
N GLN A 105 -20.03 -4.87 21.15
CA GLN A 105 -19.67 -3.53 20.70
C GLN A 105 -18.29 -3.48 20.00
N THR A 106 -17.38 -4.37 20.38
CA THR A 106 -16.06 -4.48 19.73
C THR A 106 -16.19 -4.89 18.26
N LEU A 107 -17.09 -5.83 17.93
CA LEU A 107 -17.32 -6.25 16.54
C LEU A 107 -17.89 -5.11 15.68
N TYR A 108 -18.81 -4.32 16.21
CA TYR A 108 -19.35 -3.15 15.48
C TYR A 108 -18.29 -2.10 15.23
N THR A 109 -17.43 -1.82 16.22
CA THR A 109 -16.31 -0.89 16.04
C THR A 109 -15.26 -1.45 15.06
N THR A 110 -14.99 -2.75 15.08
CA THR A 110 -14.09 -3.40 14.10
C THR A 110 -14.63 -3.27 12.68
N LEU A 111 -15.94 -3.39 12.47
CA LEU A 111 -16.56 -3.13 11.18
C LEU A 111 -16.44 -1.66 10.75
N SER A 112 -16.55 -0.71 11.70
CA SER A 112 -16.29 0.71 11.43
C SER A 112 -14.83 0.98 11.03
N ILE A 113 -13.88 0.35 11.70
CA ILE A 113 -12.45 0.40 11.35
C ILE A 113 -12.23 -0.12 9.93
N ALA A 114 -12.83 -1.26 9.56
CA ALA A 114 -12.69 -1.80 8.21
C ALA A 114 -13.20 -0.82 7.13
N LYS A 115 -14.26 -0.05 7.39
CA LYS A 115 -14.75 1.01 6.50
C LYS A 115 -13.77 2.18 6.40
N THR A 116 -13.19 2.62 7.54
CA THR A 116 -12.17 3.67 7.53
C THR A 116 -10.91 3.23 6.78
N MET A 117 -10.51 1.95 6.90
CA MET A 117 -9.39 1.40 6.14
C MET A 117 -9.67 1.33 4.62
N ASP A 118 -10.90 0.99 4.21
CA ASP A 118 -11.29 1.03 2.79
C ASP A 118 -11.21 2.46 2.24
N GLU A 119 -11.66 3.46 2.99
CA GLU A 119 -11.53 4.87 2.62
C GLU A 119 -10.05 5.31 2.54
N MET A 120 -9.22 4.91 3.49
CA MET A 120 -7.78 5.16 3.43
C MET A 120 -7.12 4.52 2.20
N ASN A 121 -7.55 3.33 1.79
CA ASN A 121 -7.04 2.70 0.57
C ASN A 121 -7.41 3.51 -0.68
N ARG A 122 -8.64 4.07 -0.73
CA ARG A 122 -9.08 4.95 -1.83
C ARG A 122 -8.27 6.23 -1.87
N LEU A 123 -8.11 6.91 -0.73
CA LEU A 123 -7.28 8.12 -0.62
C LEU A 123 -5.82 7.85 -0.99
N SER A 124 -5.27 6.71 -0.57
CA SER A 124 -3.92 6.28 -0.93
C SER A 124 -3.76 6.01 -2.43
N TYR A 125 -4.80 5.50 -3.10
CA TYR A 125 -4.81 5.34 -4.55
C TYR A 125 -4.82 6.70 -5.26
N GLU A 126 -5.70 7.63 -4.86
CA GLU A 126 -5.77 8.95 -5.49
C GLU A 126 -4.47 9.75 -5.28
N LYS A 127 -3.89 9.69 -4.06
CA LYS A 127 -2.57 10.29 -3.81
C LYS A 127 -1.49 9.66 -4.70
N ALA A 128 -1.43 8.34 -4.80
CA ALA A 128 -0.45 7.67 -5.65
C ALA A 128 -0.62 8.03 -7.14
N ARG A 129 -1.87 8.26 -7.57
CA ARG A 129 -2.17 8.72 -8.92
C ARG A 129 -1.67 10.15 -9.16
N GLU A 130 -1.87 11.07 -8.21
CA GLU A 130 -1.31 12.43 -8.30
C GLU A 130 0.23 12.40 -8.32
N ASP A 131 0.85 11.63 -7.44
CA ASP A 131 2.30 11.47 -7.39
C ASP A 131 2.86 10.93 -8.71
N LEU A 132 2.16 9.96 -9.33
CA LEU A 132 2.52 9.40 -10.63
C LEU A 132 2.41 10.43 -11.77
N ILE A 133 1.33 11.22 -11.80
CA ILE A 133 1.14 12.30 -12.77
C ILE A 133 2.29 13.32 -12.65
N LEU A 134 2.64 13.71 -11.43
CA LEU A 134 3.75 14.62 -11.19
C LEU A 134 5.09 14.03 -11.65
N GLN A 135 5.35 12.77 -11.34
CA GLN A 135 6.58 12.06 -11.73
C GLN A 135 6.73 11.96 -13.25
N ILE A 136 5.67 11.55 -13.96
CA ILE A 136 5.66 11.47 -15.42
C ILE A 136 5.91 12.85 -16.02
N SER A 137 5.20 13.90 -15.53
CA SER A 137 5.35 15.25 -16.03
C SER A 137 6.77 15.77 -15.82
N GLN A 138 7.36 15.56 -14.64
CA GLN A 138 8.74 15.97 -14.36
C GLN A 138 9.75 15.28 -15.29
N MET A 139 9.62 13.96 -15.50
CA MET A 139 10.53 13.21 -16.39
C MET A 139 10.35 13.64 -17.85
N TYR A 140 9.11 13.86 -18.29
CA TYR A 140 8.80 14.32 -19.63
C TYR A 140 9.45 15.67 -19.93
N TYR A 141 9.21 16.68 -19.08
CA TYR A 141 9.80 18.02 -19.27
C TYR A 141 11.32 18.03 -19.10
N LEU A 142 11.87 17.23 -18.20
CA LEU A 142 13.31 17.07 -18.06
C LEU A 142 13.93 16.50 -19.34
N GLY A 143 13.29 15.51 -19.95
CA GLY A 143 13.70 14.97 -21.24
C GLY A 143 13.65 16.02 -22.36
N GLN A 144 12.59 16.82 -22.44
CA GLN A 144 12.50 17.93 -23.40
C GLN A 144 13.63 18.95 -23.22
N VAL A 145 13.92 19.37 -21.97
CA VAL A 145 15.02 20.30 -21.66
C VAL A 145 16.37 19.73 -22.10
N THR A 146 16.61 18.44 -21.84
CA THR A 146 17.85 17.79 -22.26
C THR A 146 17.96 17.69 -23.78
N ALA A 147 16.85 17.43 -24.48
CA ALA A 147 16.82 17.42 -25.93
C ALA A 147 17.23 18.79 -26.54
N GLU A 148 16.65 19.90 -26.01
CA GLU A 148 17.04 21.26 -26.42
C GLU A 148 18.50 21.55 -26.12
N GLN A 149 19.01 21.10 -24.95
CA GLN A 149 20.42 21.25 -24.60
C GLN A 149 21.34 20.54 -25.63
N ILE A 150 20.99 19.36 -26.08
CA ILE A 150 21.74 18.61 -27.11
C ILE A 150 21.77 19.40 -28.42
N ILE A 151 20.64 19.99 -28.83
CA ILE A 151 20.54 20.81 -30.03
C ILE A 151 21.48 22.02 -29.94
N LEU A 152 21.49 22.74 -28.79
CA LEU A 152 22.35 23.89 -28.54
C LEU A 152 23.83 23.52 -28.51
N ILE A 153 24.22 22.42 -27.87
CA ILE A 153 25.62 21.95 -27.86
C ILE A 153 26.05 21.60 -29.28
N LYS A 154 25.22 20.91 -30.06
CA LYS A 154 25.50 20.56 -31.47
C LYS A 154 25.74 21.81 -32.32
N ALA A 155 24.90 22.85 -32.19
CA ALA A 155 25.09 24.10 -32.88
C ALA A 155 26.40 24.80 -32.49
N ASN A 156 26.81 24.75 -31.20
CA ASN A 156 28.06 25.28 -30.75
C ASN A 156 29.28 24.48 -31.27
N ILE A 157 29.18 23.16 -31.37
CA ILE A 157 30.20 22.29 -31.98
C ILE A 157 30.43 22.75 -33.43
N THR A 158 29.36 22.90 -34.24
CA THR A 158 29.47 23.36 -35.64
C THR A 158 30.19 24.71 -35.74
N ARG A 159 29.83 25.66 -34.85
CA ARG A 159 30.50 27.00 -34.82
C ARG A 159 32.00 26.90 -34.45
N LEU A 160 32.36 26.02 -33.52
CA LEU A 160 33.76 25.83 -33.15
C LEU A 160 34.54 25.06 -34.23
N GLU A 161 33.90 24.20 -34.98
CA GLU A 161 34.54 23.56 -36.15
C GLU A 161 34.88 24.60 -37.23
N GLU A 162 33.95 25.49 -37.55
CA GLU A 162 34.20 26.59 -38.46
C GLU A 162 35.35 27.51 -37.93
N LEU A 163 35.34 27.84 -36.64
CA LEU A 163 36.40 28.67 -36.02
C LEU A 163 37.76 27.97 -36.05
N ARG A 164 37.80 26.64 -35.81
CA ARG A 164 39.03 25.84 -35.94
C ARG A 164 39.59 25.96 -37.35
N ASP A 165 38.78 25.78 -38.36
CA ASP A 165 39.21 25.82 -39.75
C ASP A 165 39.74 27.18 -40.15
N ILE A 166 39.13 28.28 -39.70
CA ILE A 166 39.60 29.64 -39.90
C ILE A 166 40.93 29.87 -39.14
N THR A 167 41.02 29.43 -37.89
CA THR A 167 42.22 29.60 -37.06
C THR A 167 43.41 28.80 -37.63
N GLN A 168 43.13 27.60 -38.14
CA GLN A 168 44.14 26.77 -38.82
C GLN A 168 44.64 27.44 -40.09
N ALA A 169 43.78 28.02 -40.93
CA ALA A 169 44.17 28.76 -42.13
C ALA A 169 45.04 29.99 -41.79
N PHE A 170 44.75 30.69 -40.73
CA PHE A 170 45.59 31.81 -40.26
C PHE A 170 46.96 31.34 -39.76
N TYR A 171 47.02 30.21 -39.06
CA TYR A 171 48.28 29.61 -38.64
C TYR A 171 49.15 29.20 -39.84
N ASP A 172 48.55 28.55 -40.83
CA ASP A 172 49.24 28.08 -42.04
C ASP A 172 49.80 29.24 -42.88
N ASN A 173 49.20 30.44 -42.77
CA ASN A 173 49.70 31.70 -43.39
C ASN A 173 50.58 32.55 -42.44
N GLY A 174 50.96 32.02 -41.26
CA GLY A 174 51.84 32.72 -40.32
C GLY A 174 51.16 33.87 -39.55
N MET A 175 49.82 33.96 -39.57
CA MET A 175 49.02 35.04 -38.94
C MET A 175 48.46 34.67 -37.57
N ALA A 176 48.59 33.42 -37.13
CA ALA A 176 48.17 32.92 -35.82
C ALA A 176 49.27 32.05 -35.20
N MET A 177 49.22 31.83 -33.89
CA MET A 177 50.15 30.97 -33.18
C MET A 177 49.59 29.54 -33.08
N GLU A 178 50.45 28.52 -33.03
CA GLU A 178 50.07 27.12 -32.82
C GLU A 178 49.21 26.91 -31.55
N VAL A 179 49.50 27.68 -30.50
CA VAL A 179 48.74 27.66 -29.24
C VAL A 179 47.28 28.03 -29.40
N ASP A 180 46.94 28.89 -30.36
CA ASP A 180 45.55 29.31 -30.60
C ASP A 180 44.78 28.19 -31.28
N VAL A 181 45.37 27.50 -32.26
CA VAL A 181 44.77 26.29 -32.87
C VAL A 181 44.55 25.19 -31.82
N LYS A 182 45.54 24.94 -30.95
CA LYS A 182 45.41 23.94 -29.89
C LYS A 182 44.34 24.31 -28.91
N ARG A 183 44.17 25.59 -28.57
CA ARG A 183 43.11 26.04 -27.66
C ARG A 183 41.71 25.80 -28.24
N VAL A 184 41.49 26.12 -29.50
CA VAL A 184 40.21 25.84 -30.19
C VAL A 184 39.93 24.34 -30.25
N ASN A 185 40.94 23.50 -30.57
CA ASN A 185 40.77 22.05 -30.59
C ASN A 185 40.39 21.49 -29.22
N ILE A 186 41.04 21.94 -28.14
CA ILE A 186 40.67 21.51 -26.77
C ILE A 186 39.23 21.89 -26.43
N ASN A 187 38.79 23.10 -26.76
CA ASN A 187 37.42 23.54 -26.54
C ASN A 187 36.41 22.71 -27.37
N LEU A 188 36.75 22.37 -28.60
CA LEU A 188 35.94 21.50 -29.46
C LEU A 188 35.79 20.11 -28.87
N GLU A 189 36.87 19.48 -28.44
CA GLU A 189 36.84 18.17 -27.82
C GLU A 189 36.05 18.18 -26.48
N ASN A 190 36.20 19.25 -25.68
CA ASN A 190 35.38 19.43 -24.47
C ASN A 190 33.86 19.48 -24.76
N LEU A 191 33.48 20.20 -25.84
CA LEU A 191 32.05 20.26 -26.24
C LEU A 191 31.55 18.92 -26.80
N LYS A 192 32.37 18.16 -27.53
CA LYS A 192 32.01 16.81 -27.97
C LYS A 192 31.74 15.89 -26.76
N VAL A 193 32.61 15.91 -25.75
CA VAL A 193 32.41 15.15 -24.50
C VAL A 193 31.12 15.60 -23.79
N GLN A 194 30.82 16.89 -23.76
CA GLN A 194 29.57 17.42 -23.19
C GLN A 194 28.35 16.92 -23.98
N HIS A 195 28.43 16.89 -25.31
CA HIS A 195 27.39 16.35 -26.18
C HIS A 195 27.11 14.87 -25.88
N ASP A 196 28.16 14.04 -25.82
CA ASP A 196 28.05 12.61 -25.57
C ASP A 196 27.44 12.33 -24.17
N ASN A 197 27.86 13.12 -23.16
CA ASN A 197 27.28 13.06 -21.81
C ASN A 197 25.78 13.44 -21.81
N ALA A 198 25.41 14.47 -22.56
CA ALA A 198 24.01 14.89 -22.66
C ALA A 198 23.15 13.83 -23.38
N GLN A 199 23.68 13.18 -24.40
CA GLN A 199 23.02 12.06 -25.08
C GLN A 199 22.81 10.87 -24.13
N ALA A 200 23.84 10.47 -23.37
CA ALA A 200 23.72 9.41 -22.38
C ALA A 200 22.69 9.74 -21.28
N MET A 201 22.66 11.00 -20.84
CA MET A 201 21.65 11.48 -19.88
C MET A 201 20.24 11.41 -20.46
N MET A 202 20.05 11.81 -21.70
CA MET A 202 18.75 11.69 -22.41
C MET A 202 18.26 10.27 -22.48
N GLU A 203 19.14 9.34 -22.83
CA GLU A 203 18.80 7.92 -22.89
C GLU A 203 18.39 7.38 -21.53
N GLN A 204 19.11 7.73 -20.45
CA GLN A 204 18.76 7.35 -19.09
C GLN A 204 17.38 7.92 -18.68
N GLN A 205 17.09 9.17 -19.02
CA GLN A 205 15.80 9.82 -18.72
C GLN A 205 14.65 9.12 -19.47
N LEU A 206 14.83 8.81 -20.74
CA LEU A 206 13.83 8.08 -21.54
C LEU A 206 13.61 6.66 -21.00
N ASN A 207 14.65 5.97 -20.61
CA ASN A 207 14.53 4.64 -20.01
C ASN A 207 13.79 4.69 -18.66
N LEU A 208 14.04 5.72 -17.84
CA LEU A 208 13.29 5.93 -16.60
C LEU A 208 11.83 6.28 -16.88
N LEU A 209 11.54 7.12 -17.88
CA LEU A 209 10.17 7.42 -18.29
C LEU A 209 9.43 6.16 -18.74
N LYS A 210 10.04 5.33 -19.60
CA LYS A 210 9.49 4.03 -20.02
C LYS A 210 9.15 3.14 -18.81
N TYR A 211 10.07 3.06 -17.85
CA TYR A 211 9.84 2.29 -16.61
C TYR A 211 8.64 2.82 -15.82
N ILE A 212 8.52 4.15 -15.67
CA ILE A 212 7.44 4.76 -14.90
C ILE A 212 6.06 4.52 -15.57
N ILE A 213 6.01 4.60 -16.92
CA ILE A 213 4.75 4.39 -17.66
C ILE A 213 4.49 2.92 -18.01
N ASP A 214 5.38 2.00 -17.64
CA ASP A 214 5.35 0.57 -17.99
C ASP A 214 5.30 0.35 -19.52
N TYR A 215 6.19 1.06 -20.24
CA TYR A 215 6.37 0.96 -21.68
C TYR A 215 7.51 -0.02 -22.03
N PRO A 216 7.42 -0.78 -23.15
CA PRO A 216 8.45 -1.75 -23.50
C PRO A 216 9.83 -1.12 -23.59
N ALA A 217 10.82 -1.68 -22.89
CA ALA A 217 12.18 -1.12 -22.80
C ALA A 217 12.91 -1.11 -24.15
N GLU A 218 12.57 -2.06 -25.05
CA GLU A 218 13.21 -2.23 -26.37
C GLU A 218 12.70 -1.25 -27.43
N GLU A 219 11.57 -0.61 -27.21
CA GLU A 219 10.98 0.34 -28.15
C GLU A 219 11.60 1.74 -27.96
N ASN A 220 11.93 2.39 -29.10
CA ASN A 220 12.46 3.75 -29.07
C ASN A 220 11.33 4.76 -29.03
N ILE A 221 11.36 5.64 -28.02
CA ILE A 221 10.41 6.75 -27.89
C ILE A 221 11.10 8.07 -28.19
N ALA A 222 10.37 9.01 -28.77
CA ALA A 222 10.74 10.41 -28.90
C ALA A 222 9.73 11.29 -28.18
N LEU A 223 10.19 12.38 -27.61
CA LEU A 223 9.31 13.39 -27.02
C LEU A 223 8.96 14.45 -28.05
N VAL A 224 7.73 14.98 -27.98
CA VAL A 224 7.37 16.15 -28.79
C VAL A 224 8.26 17.32 -28.41
N PRO A 225 8.86 18.06 -29.37
CA PRO A 225 9.66 19.27 -29.07
C PRO A 225 8.88 20.30 -28.27
N VAL A 226 9.58 21.09 -27.48
CA VAL A 226 8.96 22.18 -26.68
C VAL A 226 8.34 23.21 -27.61
N ASN A 227 7.03 23.43 -27.48
CA ASN A 227 6.40 24.59 -28.07
C ASN A 227 6.56 25.79 -27.11
N THR A 228 7.33 26.79 -27.51
CA THR A 228 7.66 27.97 -26.70
C THR A 228 6.52 29.01 -26.63
N GLU A 229 5.29 28.66 -26.98
CA GLU A 229 4.16 29.52 -26.68
C GLU A 229 4.04 29.70 -25.15
N MET A 230 4.04 30.96 -24.68
CA MET A 230 4.03 31.30 -23.27
C MET A 230 2.98 30.52 -22.51
N ILE A 231 3.42 29.61 -21.64
CA ILE A 231 2.56 28.98 -20.65
C ILE A 231 2.23 30.06 -19.63
N THR A 232 1.02 30.57 -19.65
CA THR A 232 0.54 31.49 -18.62
C THR A 232 0.48 30.72 -17.29
N PRO A 233 1.22 31.13 -16.24
CA PRO A 233 1.16 30.43 -14.97
C PRO A 233 -0.27 30.44 -14.45
N ALA A 234 -0.81 29.27 -14.09
CA ALA A 234 -2.09 29.21 -13.42
C ALA A 234 -2.01 29.96 -12.09
N ALA A 235 -3.02 30.80 -11.78
CA ALA A 235 -3.11 31.49 -10.51
C ALA A 235 -3.11 30.47 -9.37
N LEU A 236 -2.09 30.51 -8.51
CA LEU A 236 -2.00 29.65 -7.34
C LEU A 236 -3.06 30.09 -6.33
N THR A 237 -4.14 29.36 -6.26
CA THR A 237 -5.14 29.45 -5.17
C THR A 237 -4.55 28.73 -3.96
N GLY A 238 -4.49 29.40 -2.79
CA GLY A 238 -3.80 28.92 -1.58
C GLY A 238 -3.97 27.43 -1.24
N LEU A 239 -3.30 26.97 -0.19
CA LEU A 239 -3.37 25.58 0.29
C LEU A 239 -4.81 25.14 0.52
N SER A 240 -5.27 24.15 -0.23
CA SER A 240 -6.57 23.52 -0.03
C SER A 240 -6.46 22.40 1.02
N GLU A 241 -7.40 22.33 1.97
CA GLU A 241 -7.52 21.18 2.87
C GLU A 241 -8.02 19.91 2.15
N THR A 242 -8.36 20.00 0.88
CA THR A 242 -8.79 18.89 0.04
C THR A 242 -7.61 18.03 -0.49
N LEU A 243 -6.37 18.38 -0.17
CA LEU A 243 -5.20 17.58 -0.55
C LEU A 243 -5.31 16.16 0.01
N TYR A 244 -5.13 15.16 -0.82
CA TYR A 244 -5.24 13.74 -0.42
C TYR A 244 -4.30 13.37 0.72
N GLU A 245 -3.14 14.00 0.83
CA GLU A 245 -2.20 13.80 1.93
C GLU A 245 -2.79 14.21 3.29
N LEU A 246 -3.47 15.37 3.36
CA LEU A 246 -4.13 15.82 4.59
C LEU A 246 -5.36 14.98 4.92
N GLN A 247 -6.15 14.58 3.91
CA GLN A 247 -7.28 13.68 4.09
C GLN A 247 -6.85 12.30 4.60
N LEU A 248 -5.72 11.78 4.09
CA LEU A 248 -5.15 10.51 4.54
C LEU A 248 -4.74 10.58 6.02
N LEU A 249 -4.06 11.65 6.43
CA LEU A 249 -3.71 11.87 7.84
C LEU A 249 -4.94 12.04 8.74
N GLN A 250 -5.99 12.67 8.25
CA GLN A 250 -7.26 12.76 8.98
C GLN A 250 -7.90 11.38 9.18
N SER A 251 -7.90 10.55 8.13
CA SER A 251 -8.40 9.17 8.22
C SER A 251 -7.54 8.30 9.14
N GLN A 252 -6.22 8.50 9.17
CA GLN A 252 -5.31 7.86 10.12
C GLN A 252 -5.63 8.24 11.57
N LYS A 253 -5.92 9.53 11.83
CA LYS A 253 -6.36 9.99 13.15
C LYS A 253 -7.67 9.31 13.55
N GLN A 254 -8.66 9.28 12.66
CA GLN A 254 -9.94 8.60 12.90
C GLN A 254 -9.74 7.12 13.20
N LEU A 255 -8.84 6.43 12.47
CA LEU A 255 -8.49 5.04 12.73
C LEU A 255 -7.91 4.85 14.14
N ALA A 256 -6.98 5.72 14.57
CA ALA A 256 -6.41 5.66 15.91
C ALA A 256 -7.46 5.93 17.02
N GLU A 257 -8.39 6.85 16.79
CA GLU A 257 -9.52 7.11 17.69
C GLU A 257 -10.46 5.89 17.80
N GLN A 258 -10.74 5.23 16.68
CA GLN A 258 -11.52 3.99 16.65
C GLN A 258 -10.78 2.83 17.34
N GLN A 259 -9.45 2.71 17.19
CA GLN A 259 -8.62 1.73 17.91
C GLN A 259 -8.64 1.96 19.42
N LYS A 260 -8.60 3.22 19.88
CA LYS A 260 -8.81 3.57 21.27
C LYS A 260 -10.21 3.15 21.75
N THR A 261 -11.24 3.38 20.91
CA THR A 261 -12.63 3.00 21.19
C THR A 261 -12.78 1.48 21.32
N ILE A 262 -12.06 0.66 20.53
CA ILE A 262 -12.06 -0.81 20.71
C ILE A 262 -11.59 -1.21 22.09
N VAL A 263 -10.53 -0.58 22.59
CA VAL A 263 -10.04 -0.85 23.95
C VAL A 263 -11.08 -0.48 24.99
N SER A 264 -11.72 0.68 24.84
CA SER A 264 -12.83 1.11 25.71
C SER A 264 -14.04 0.16 25.66
N ASN A 265 -14.39 -0.33 24.47
CA ASN A 265 -15.48 -1.30 24.29
C ASN A 265 -15.21 -2.63 24.95
N GLY A 266 -13.95 -2.94 25.25
CA GLY A 266 -13.56 -4.10 26.05
C GLY A 266 -14.07 -4.07 27.52
N TYR A 267 -14.62 -2.96 28.00
CA TYR A 267 -15.33 -2.88 29.29
C TYR A 267 -16.84 -3.17 29.17
N ILE A 268 -17.38 -3.16 27.94
CA ILE A 268 -18.81 -3.37 27.70
C ILE A 268 -19.12 -4.86 27.70
N PRO A 269 -20.18 -5.33 28.39
CA PRO A 269 -20.59 -6.72 28.35
C PRO A 269 -20.92 -7.17 26.92
N SER A 270 -20.65 -8.46 26.63
CA SER A 270 -21.03 -9.11 25.36
C SER A 270 -21.99 -10.25 25.62
N LEU A 271 -22.96 -10.42 24.72
CA LEU A 271 -24.00 -11.43 24.75
C LEU A 271 -23.89 -12.29 23.49
N SER A 272 -23.86 -13.62 23.67
CA SER A 272 -23.88 -14.57 22.57
C SER A 272 -24.90 -15.68 22.80
N LEU A 273 -25.51 -16.16 21.72
CA LEU A 273 -26.29 -17.36 21.68
C LEU A 273 -25.35 -18.52 21.27
N THR A 274 -25.36 -19.60 22.05
CA THR A 274 -24.59 -20.80 21.79
C THR A 274 -25.52 -21.97 21.59
N GLY A 275 -25.17 -22.85 20.66
CA GLY A 275 -25.88 -24.11 20.44
C GLY A 275 -24.86 -25.24 20.29
N SER A 276 -25.20 -26.42 20.80
CA SER A 276 -24.37 -27.61 20.61
C SER A 276 -25.22 -28.81 20.25
N TRP A 277 -24.71 -29.62 19.36
CA TRP A 277 -25.23 -30.92 19.03
C TRP A 277 -24.05 -31.88 18.90
N MET A 278 -23.97 -32.84 19.81
CA MET A 278 -22.81 -33.74 19.88
C MET A 278 -23.18 -35.16 20.23
N PHE A 279 -22.34 -36.07 19.82
CA PHE A 279 -22.32 -37.45 20.23
C PHE A 279 -21.07 -37.70 21.07
N SER A 280 -21.25 -38.41 22.19
CA SER A 280 -20.16 -38.82 23.08
C SER A 280 -20.21 -40.30 23.31
N ALA A 281 -19.07 -40.97 23.28
CA ALA A 281 -18.93 -42.38 23.63
C ALA A 281 -17.82 -42.53 24.65
N TYR A 282 -17.99 -43.51 25.52
CA TYR A 282 -17.05 -43.83 26.60
C TYR A 282 -16.77 -45.36 26.54
N THR A 283 -15.51 -45.74 26.67
CA THR A 283 -15.12 -47.15 26.64
C THR A 283 -13.88 -47.38 27.52
N ASP A 284 -13.70 -48.61 27.94
CA ASP A 284 -12.52 -49.09 28.68
C ASP A 284 -11.43 -49.64 27.74
N LYS A 285 -11.70 -49.76 26.43
CA LYS A 285 -10.79 -50.36 25.44
C LYS A 285 -10.62 -49.44 24.21
N ALA A 286 -9.41 -49.11 23.89
CA ALA A 286 -9.04 -48.15 22.85
C ALA A 286 -9.60 -48.40 21.43
N TYR A 287 -9.98 -49.62 21.09
CA TYR A 287 -10.41 -50.02 19.74
C TYR A 287 -11.88 -50.48 19.65
N HIS A 288 -12.69 -50.38 20.72
CA HIS A 288 -14.08 -50.88 20.76
C HIS A 288 -15.14 -49.87 20.37
N TRP A 289 -14.80 -48.80 19.66
CA TRP A 289 -15.70 -47.66 19.36
C TRP A 289 -16.95 -48.01 18.56
N PHE A 290 -16.90 -49.05 17.73
CA PHE A 290 -17.97 -49.45 16.82
C PHE A 290 -18.57 -50.82 17.12
N HIS A 291 -18.17 -51.44 18.22
CA HIS A 291 -18.76 -52.69 18.66
C HIS A 291 -19.94 -52.43 19.61
N SER A 292 -21.12 -52.93 19.27
CA SER A 292 -22.30 -52.83 20.14
C SER A 292 -22.12 -53.70 21.37
N GLY A 293 -22.12 -53.11 22.56
CA GLY A 293 -21.98 -53.78 23.84
C GLY A 293 -22.50 -52.92 24.98
N PRO A 294 -22.67 -53.49 26.18
CA PRO A 294 -23.19 -52.73 27.34
C PRO A 294 -22.27 -51.54 27.76
N THR A 295 -21.01 -51.54 27.34
CA THR A 295 -20.01 -50.52 27.66
C THR A 295 -19.68 -49.59 26.53
N ASN A 296 -20.40 -49.67 25.39
CA ASN A 296 -20.08 -48.89 24.19
C ASN A 296 -21.36 -48.36 23.53
N HIS A 297 -21.87 -47.25 24.08
CA HIS A 297 -22.99 -46.52 23.53
C HIS A 297 -22.60 -45.09 23.16
N TRP A 298 -23.03 -44.65 21.97
CA TRP A 298 -22.98 -43.27 21.57
C TRP A 298 -24.18 -42.50 22.11
N TYR A 299 -23.92 -41.61 23.02
CA TYR A 299 -24.93 -40.74 23.65
C TYR A 299 -25.05 -39.45 22.89
N ARG A 300 -26.26 -39.11 22.48
CA ARG A 300 -26.57 -37.84 21.84
C ARG A 300 -26.91 -36.80 22.90
N SER A 301 -26.33 -35.63 22.76
CA SER A 301 -26.72 -34.44 23.53
C SER A 301 -26.89 -33.22 22.62
N TYR A 302 -27.81 -32.38 22.97
CA TYR A 302 -27.99 -31.08 22.32
C TYR A 302 -28.39 -30.04 23.36
N GLY A 303 -27.98 -28.81 23.14
CA GLY A 303 -28.28 -27.70 24.05
C GLY A 303 -28.25 -26.37 23.34
N VAL A 304 -29.04 -25.45 23.86
CA VAL A 304 -29.04 -24.05 23.44
C VAL A 304 -28.89 -23.22 24.71
N GLY A 305 -28.02 -22.20 24.67
CA GLY A 305 -27.74 -21.37 25.83
C GLY A 305 -27.45 -19.92 25.46
N LEU A 306 -27.65 -19.01 26.38
CA LEU A 306 -27.19 -17.62 26.30
C LEU A 306 -25.95 -17.46 27.18
N SER A 307 -24.89 -16.89 26.61
CA SER A 307 -23.66 -16.58 27.34
C SER A 307 -23.49 -15.07 27.44
N LEU A 308 -23.55 -14.54 28.65
CA LEU A 308 -23.27 -13.15 28.97
C LEU A 308 -21.86 -13.07 29.60
N ARG A 309 -20.95 -12.33 28.95
CA ARG A 309 -19.59 -12.08 29.47
C ARG A 309 -19.49 -10.63 29.94
N ILE A 310 -19.23 -10.44 31.23
CA ILE A 310 -19.04 -9.12 31.86
C ILE A 310 -17.58 -9.04 32.35
N PRO A 311 -16.74 -8.20 31.73
CA PRO A 311 -15.35 -8.02 32.17
C PRO A 311 -15.32 -7.13 33.43
N ILE A 312 -14.98 -7.70 34.59
CA ILE A 312 -14.96 -6.98 35.88
C ILE A 312 -13.57 -6.40 36.18
N PHE A 313 -12.53 -7.18 35.99
CA PHE A 313 -11.16 -6.77 36.24
C PHE A 313 -10.20 -7.46 35.27
N ASP A 314 -9.25 -6.71 34.73
CA ASP A 314 -8.29 -7.17 33.72
C ASP A 314 -6.82 -6.87 34.07
N GLY A 315 -6.53 -6.61 35.33
CA GLY A 315 -5.16 -6.27 35.78
C GLY A 315 -4.69 -4.91 35.26
N LEU A 316 -5.58 -3.96 34.95
CA LEU A 316 -5.31 -2.63 34.38
C LEU A 316 -4.78 -2.64 32.91
N ASP A 317 -4.78 -3.76 32.23
CA ASP A 317 -4.32 -3.89 30.84
C ASP A 317 -4.98 -2.85 29.92
N LYS A 318 -6.32 -2.77 29.93
CA LYS A 318 -7.07 -1.80 29.11
C LYS A 318 -6.73 -0.35 29.44
N ARG A 319 -6.47 -0.04 30.72
CA ARG A 319 -6.08 1.31 31.15
C ARG A 319 -4.78 1.75 30.49
N TYR A 320 -3.76 0.88 30.47
CA TYR A 320 -2.48 1.19 29.86
C TYR A 320 -2.57 1.20 28.32
N LYS A 321 -3.36 0.29 27.71
CA LYS A 321 -3.67 0.32 26.28
C LYS A 321 -4.36 1.62 25.87
N MET A 322 -5.30 2.14 26.66
CA MET A 322 -5.96 3.44 26.39
C MET A 322 -4.97 4.61 26.49
N ARG A 323 -4.05 4.61 27.47
CA ARG A 323 -3.01 5.64 27.55
C ARG A 323 -2.08 5.61 26.35
N LYS A 324 -1.63 4.41 25.95
CA LYS A 324 -0.83 4.24 24.73
C LYS A 324 -1.56 4.77 23.50
N ALA A 325 -2.80 4.37 23.28
CA ALA A 325 -3.61 4.84 22.15
C ALA A 325 -3.83 6.38 22.18
N THR A 326 -3.85 7.01 23.36
CA THR A 326 -3.92 8.48 23.47
C THR A 326 -2.65 9.13 22.96
N ILE A 327 -1.48 8.59 23.30
CA ILE A 327 -0.17 9.07 22.81
C ILE A 327 -0.07 8.87 21.30
N ASP A 328 -0.56 7.73 20.77
CA ASP A 328 -0.58 7.48 19.32
C ASP A 328 -1.41 8.53 18.57
N ILE A 329 -2.57 8.94 19.12
CA ILE A 329 -3.39 10.03 18.57
C ILE A 329 -2.65 11.37 18.63
N GLU A 330 -1.94 11.68 19.71
CA GLU A 330 -1.14 12.91 19.84
C GLU A 330 -0.01 12.93 18.81
N ASN A 331 0.68 11.82 18.60
CA ASN A 331 1.71 11.69 17.58
C ASN A 331 1.16 11.93 16.15
N ILE A 332 -0.04 11.43 15.85
CA ILE A 332 -0.69 11.68 14.56
C ILE A 332 -1.03 13.16 14.39
N LYS A 333 -1.49 13.85 15.46
CA LYS A 333 -1.74 15.30 15.41
C LYS A 333 -0.47 16.09 15.13
N LEU A 334 0.65 15.72 15.76
CA LEU A 334 1.95 16.34 15.49
C LEU A 334 2.39 16.10 14.04
N ALA A 335 2.17 14.89 13.52
CA ALA A 335 2.44 14.59 12.11
C ALA A 335 1.58 15.42 11.16
N GLN A 336 0.28 15.61 11.47
CA GLN A 336 -0.61 16.49 10.69
C GLN A 336 -0.10 17.94 10.66
N GLU A 337 0.31 18.48 11.81
CA GLU A 337 0.85 19.84 11.89
C GLU A 337 2.15 19.98 11.10
N ASN A 338 3.06 19.02 11.23
CA ASN A 338 4.31 19.01 10.47
C ASN A 338 4.09 18.95 8.96
N THR A 339 3.18 18.07 8.51
CA THR A 339 2.82 17.97 7.08
C THR A 339 2.20 19.27 6.57
N ARG A 340 1.32 19.91 7.35
CA ARG A 340 0.73 21.21 6.97
C ARG A 340 1.81 22.29 6.82
N LYS A 341 2.77 22.37 7.75
CA LYS A 341 3.91 23.32 7.66
C LYS A 341 4.77 23.02 6.43
N ASN A 342 5.05 21.77 6.15
CA ASN A 342 5.82 21.37 4.96
C ASN A 342 5.12 21.79 3.66
N LEU A 343 3.83 21.49 3.52
CA LEU A 343 3.03 21.89 2.36
C LEU A 343 2.95 23.42 2.20
N GLN A 344 2.84 24.15 3.31
CA GLN A 344 2.88 25.60 3.30
C GLN A 344 4.24 26.13 2.81
N THR A 345 5.34 25.53 3.23
CA THR A 345 6.68 25.88 2.76
C THR A 345 6.85 25.60 1.26
N GLN A 346 6.36 24.43 0.79
CA GLN A 346 6.38 24.09 -0.63
C GLN A 346 5.57 25.10 -1.46
N TYR A 347 4.39 25.47 -0.97
CA TYR A 347 3.56 26.51 -1.61
C TYR A 347 4.27 27.85 -1.70
N LEU A 348 4.86 28.34 -0.60
CA LEU A 348 5.60 29.60 -0.58
C LEU A 348 6.81 29.57 -1.53
N ASN A 349 7.53 28.46 -1.59
CA ASN A 349 8.64 28.27 -2.53
C ASN A 349 8.13 28.33 -3.99
N ALA A 350 7.03 27.67 -4.31
CA ALA A 350 6.44 27.71 -5.64
C ALA A 350 5.99 29.14 -6.03
N VAL A 351 5.38 29.88 -5.09
CA VAL A 351 5.01 31.30 -5.31
C VAL A 351 6.24 32.16 -5.57
N SER A 352 7.32 32.00 -4.78
CA SER A 352 8.56 32.73 -4.95
C SER A 352 9.20 32.50 -6.32
N TYR A 353 9.21 31.24 -6.79
CA TYR A 353 9.70 30.87 -8.12
C TYR A 353 8.90 31.55 -9.26
N THR A 354 7.58 31.59 -9.14
CA THR A 354 6.71 32.20 -10.16
C THR A 354 6.89 33.74 -10.18
N HIS A 355 7.07 34.41 -9.03
CA HIS A 355 7.32 35.82 -8.92
C HIS A 355 8.68 36.24 -9.51
N LEU A 356 9.75 35.48 -9.26
CA LEU A 356 11.08 35.74 -9.82
C LEU A 356 11.06 35.67 -11.35
N ARG A 357 10.41 34.68 -11.94
CA ARG A 357 10.27 34.56 -13.41
C ARG A 357 9.45 35.69 -14.03
N ALA A 358 8.40 36.16 -13.36
CA ALA A 358 7.61 37.30 -13.86
C ALA A 358 8.44 38.61 -13.91
N HIS A 359 9.44 38.79 -13.03
CA HIS A 359 10.35 39.93 -13.05
C HIS A 359 11.47 39.82 -14.09
N GLU A 360 11.88 38.62 -14.50
CA GLU A 360 12.91 38.41 -15.53
C GLU A 360 12.34 38.55 -16.96
N THR A 361 11.00 38.50 -17.14
CA THR A 361 10.32 38.62 -18.44
C THR A 361 9.74 40.02 -18.72
N CYS A 362 9.90 40.99 -17.82
CA CYS A 362 9.65 42.42 -18.02
C CYS A 362 10.96 43.19 -18.23
#